data_8ce097bcad683dc38dbc50e0e28f3514
#
_entry.id   8ce097bcad683dc38dbc50e0e28f3514
#
_cell.length_a   1.000
_cell.length_b   1.000
_cell.length_c   1.000
_cell.angle_alpha   90.00
_cell.angle_beta   90.00
_cell.angle_gamma   90.00
#
_symmetry.space_group_name_H-M   'P 1'
#
loop_
_entity.id
_entity.type
_entity.pdbx_description
1 polymer ?
#
loop_
_entity_poly.entity_id
_entity_poly.type
_entity_poly.pdbx_seq_one_letter_code
_entity_poly.pdbx_strand_id
1 'polypeptide(L)'
;SGRPPGPGETWRSPDLARTLEKIAATGAEDFYRGELAQRIDDFSRKYRGYIRGEDLEQYSPEWVEPVKVNYRGYDVWELPPNGHGIVALMALNILKGFDSCDGDAALFCHRQIEAVKLAFADCFEYLSDPRYMDVSVEALLSEEYAAQRRKLIGRRALLPAAGTPSRGGTVYLAAADGEGSMVSFIQSNFRGFGSGLVVPSTGISLHNRGCSFTLDGAHVNCIAPGKKPYHTIIPGFLTREGKPIGPFGVMGAFMQ
;
A
#
# COMPACT_ATOMS: atom_id res chain seq x y z
N SER A 1 -0.15 1.44 33.03
CA SER A 1 -0.98 0.43 33.73
C SER A 1 -0.48 -1.00 33.55
N GLY A 2 0.42 -1.32 32.61
CA GLY A 2 0.97 -2.68 32.38
C GLY A 2 -0.04 -3.73 31.85
N ARG A 3 -1.29 -3.33 31.55
CA ARG A 3 -2.32 -4.17 30.95
C ARG A 3 -2.97 -3.47 29.75
N PRO A 4 -3.52 -4.21 28.79
CA PRO A 4 -4.34 -3.62 27.73
C PRO A 4 -5.64 -3.02 28.29
N PRO A 5 -6.24 -2.03 27.61
CA PRO A 5 -7.55 -1.51 27.98
C PRO A 5 -8.63 -2.61 27.83
N GLY A 6 -9.60 -2.62 28.76
CA GLY A 6 -10.78 -3.47 28.65
C GLY A 6 -11.80 -2.90 27.65
N PRO A 7 -12.81 -3.71 27.24
CA PRO A 7 -13.90 -3.22 26.40
C PRO A 7 -14.63 -2.03 27.03
N GLY A 8 -14.78 -0.93 26.25
CA GLY A 8 -15.40 0.31 26.71
C GLY A 8 -14.54 1.21 27.59
N GLU A 9 -13.33 0.80 27.94
CA GLU A 9 -12.38 1.61 28.71
C GLU A 9 -11.77 2.73 27.86
N THR A 10 -11.74 3.94 28.39
CA THR A 10 -11.09 5.07 27.70
C THR A 10 -9.58 4.90 27.72
N TRP A 11 -8.99 4.68 26.56
CA TRP A 11 -7.54 4.68 26.36
C TRP A 11 -7.02 6.08 26.04
N ARG A 12 -5.85 6.44 26.58
CA ARG A 12 -5.18 7.72 26.34
C ARG A 12 -3.69 7.49 26.14
N SER A 13 -3.10 8.22 25.20
CA SER A 13 -1.65 8.24 24.94
C SER A 13 -1.10 9.68 25.02
N PRO A 14 -0.77 10.17 26.21
CA PRO A 14 -0.26 11.55 26.38
C PRO A 14 1.03 11.79 25.59
N ASP A 15 1.89 10.78 25.49
CA ASP A 15 3.15 10.90 24.74
C ASP A 15 2.88 11.11 23.25
N LEU A 16 1.96 10.32 22.67
CA LEU A 16 1.58 10.48 21.27
C LEU A 16 0.86 11.81 21.01
N ALA A 17 0.04 12.28 21.96
CA ALA A 17 -0.61 13.58 21.85
C ALA A 17 0.43 14.71 21.72
N ARG A 18 1.43 14.73 22.61
CA ARG A 18 2.54 15.71 22.54
C ARG A 18 3.33 15.60 21.23
N THR A 19 3.56 14.39 20.74
CA THR A 19 4.22 14.17 19.44
C THR A 19 3.40 14.78 18.30
N LEU A 20 2.09 14.54 18.26
CA LEU A 20 1.21 15.09 17.23
C LEU A 20 1.10 16.61 17.30
N GLU A 21 1.02 17.19 18.52
CA GLU A 21 1.07 18.65 18.72
C GLU A 21 2.36 19.25 18.17
N LYS A 22 3.50 18.59 18.41
CA LYS A 22 4.82 19.02 17.93
C LYS A 22 4.91 18.93 16.40
N ILE A 23 4.44 17.84 15.81
CA ILE A 23 4.34 17.68 14.35
C ILE A 23 3.49 18.78 13.73
N ALA A 24 2.32 19.06 14.31
CA ALA A 24 1.41 20.11 13.83
C ALA A 24 2.04 21.51 13.94
N ALA A 25 2.70 21.82 15.06
CA ALA A 25 3.32 23.13 15.30
C ALA A 25 4.52 23.41 14.38
N THR A 26 5.21 22.37 13.89
CA THR A 26 6.43 22.51 13.09
C THR A 26 6.24 22.14 11.62
N GLY A 27 5.01 21.83 11.18
CA GLY A 27 4.76 21.33 9.82
C GLY A 27 5.54 20.05 9.51
N ALA A 28 5.69 19.19 10.52
CA ALA A 28 6.44 17.93 10.50
C ALA A 28 7.99 18.07 10.53
N GLU A 29 8.55 19.27 10.52
CA GLU A 29 10.02 19.45 10.54
C GLU A 29 10.67 18.79 11.76
N ASP A 30 10.05 18.84 12.94
CA ASP A 30 10.60 18.21 14.14
C ASP A 30 10.67 16.67 14.03
N PHE A 31 9.76 16.07 13.26
CA PHE A 31 9.76 14.62 13.03
C PHE A 31 10.94 14.17 12.16
N TYR A 32 11.29 14.97 11.15
CA TYR A 32 12.33 14.59 10.19
C TYR A 32 13.72 15.16 10.54
N ARG A 33 13.79 16.35 11.19
CA ARG A 33 15.05 17.10 11.39
C ARG A 33 15.22 17.66 12.81
N GLY A 34 14.25 17.39 13.71
CA GLY A 34 14.27 17.93 15.06
C GLY A 34 14.48 16.89 16.15
N GLU A 35 13.93 17.19 17.33
CA GLU A 35 14.06 16.34 18.51
C GLU A 35 13.45 14.96 18.35
N LEU A 36 12.32 14.83 17.61
CA LEU A 36 11.71 13.52 17.35
C LEU A 36 12.61 12.65 16.50
N ALA A 37 13.25 13.21 15.47
CA ALA A 37 14.24 12.51 14.65
C ALA A 37 15.41 12.01 15.50
N GLN A 38 15.94 12.86 16.38
CA GLN A 38 17.03 12.48 17.28
C GLN A 38 16.63 11.36 18.23
N ARG A 39 15.42 11.41 18.80
CA ARG A 39 14.92 10.34 19.68
C ARG A 39 14.77 8.99 18.95
N ILE A 40 14.36 9.02 17.69
CA ILE A 40 14.26 7.81 16.85
C ILE A 40 15.66 7.25 16.58
N ASP A 41 16.64 8.09 16.23
CA ASP A 41 18.03 7.67 15.98
C ASP A 41 18.67 7.09 17.25
N ASP A 42 18.57 7.76 18.38
CA ASP A 42 19.11 7.30 19.68
C ASP A 42 18.51 5.95 20.08
N PHE A 43 17.19 5.80 19.91
CA PHE A 43 16.50 4.54 20.15
C PHE A 43 16.98 3.44 19.21
N SER A 44 17.10 3.74 17.92
CA SER A 44 17.61 2.81 16.93
C SER A 44 19.03 2.35 17.24
N ARG A 45 19.95 3.27 17.56
CA ARG A 45 21.34 2.95 17.94
C ARG A 45 21.41 2.09 19.17
N LYS A 46 20.63 2.42 20.21
CA LYS A 46 20.58 1.67 21.48
C LYS A 46 20.25 0.19 21.25
N TYR A 47 19.35 -0.11 20.34
CA TYR A 47 18.90 -1.46 20.02
C TYR A 47 19.54 -2.05 18.76
N ARG A 48 20.62 -1.44 18.25
CA ARG A 48 21.35 -1.85 17.03
C ARG A 48 20.46 -1.92 15.79
N GLY A 49 19.46 -1.03 15.72
CA GLY A 49 18.64 -0.84 14.52
C GLY A 49 19.41 -0.09 13.43
N TYR A 50 18.81 -0.01 12.24
CA TYR A 50 19.46 0.61 11.07
C TYR A 50 19.00 2.04 10.80
N ILE A 51 17.89 2.50 11.36
CA ILE A 51 17.38 3.88 11.16
C ILE A 51 18.37 4.87 11.76
N ARG A 52 18.71 5.92 11.00
CA ARG A 52 19.58 7.01 11.40
C ARG A 52 18.89 8.37 11.24
N GLY A 53 19.36 9.38 11.94
CA GLY A 53 18.89 10.75 11.77
C GLY A 53 19.01 11.24 10.35
N GLU A 54 20.11 10.88 9.67
CA GLU A 54 20.35 11.22 8.27
C GLU A 54 19.30 10.60 7.32
N ASP A 55 18.81 9.39 7.61
CA ASP A 55 17.75 8.76 6.80
C ASP A 55 16.45 9.56 6.89
N LEU A 56 16.12 10.06 8.07
CA LEU A 56 14.96 10.91 8.29
C LEU A 56 15.15 12.30 7.64
N GLU A 57 16.31 12.91 7.81
CA GLU A 57 16.63 14.22 7.26
C GLU A 57 16.56 14.25 5.72
N GLN A 58 17.02 13.18 5.07
CA GLN A 58 17.03 13.06 3.61
C GLN A 58 15.66 12.71 3.03
N TYR A 59 14.71 12.27 3.86
CA TYR A 59 13.39 11.90 3.39
C TYR A 59 12.53 13.13 3.11
N SER A 60 11.82 13.10 1.99
CA SER A 60 10.78 14.06 1.65
C SER A 60 9.56 13.33 1.07
N PRO A 61 8.33 13.72 1.42
CA PRO A 61 7.14 13.22 0.76
C PRO A 61 7.13 13.71 -0.70
N GLU A 62 6.60 12.87 -1.58
CA GLU A 62 6.53 13.14 -3.01
C GLU A 62 5.07 13.22 -3.47
N TRP A 63 4.76 14.22 -4.29
CA TRP A 63 3.55 14.23 -5.09
C TRP A 63 3.77 13.36 -6.32
N VAL A 64 2.86 12.45 -6.59
CA VAL A 64 2.92 11.56 -7.74
C VAL A 64 1.65 11.66 -8.57
N GLU A 65 1.76 11.48 -9.89
CA GLU A 65 0.60 11.40 -10.76
C GLU A 65 -0.05 10.02 -10.60
N PRO A 66 -1.36 9.95 -10.31
CA PRO A 66 -2.06 8.70 -10.20
C PRO A 66 -2.17 8.01 -11.56
N VAL A 67 -2.23 6.68 -11.54
CA VAL A 67 -2.43 5.85 -12.74
C VAL A 67 -3.85 5.29 -12.76
N LYS A 68 -4.38 5.02 -13.96
CA LYS A 68 -5.77 4.56 -14.09
C LYS A 68 -5.97 3.51 -15.16
N VAL A 69 -7.07 2.80 -15.05
CA VAL A 69 -7.68 2.03 -16.14
C VAL A 69 -9.17 2.34 -16.24
N ASN A 70 -9.71 2.29 -17.45
CA ASN A 70 -11.15 2.35 -17.64
C ASN A 70 -11.75 0.94 -17.58
N TYR A 71 -12.70 0.75 -16.67
CA TYR A 71 -13.45 -0.49 -16.54
C TYR A 71 -14.95 -0.21 -16.63
N ARG A 72 -15.56 -0.63 -17.74
CA ARG A 72 -17.01 -0.49 -17.98
C ARG A 72 -17.56 0.94 -17.81
N GLY A 73 -16.80 1.94 -18.30
CA GLY A 73 -17.18 3.35 -18.25
C GLY A 73 -16.80 4.10 -16.99
N TYR A 74 -16.15 3.44 -16.04
CA TYR A 74 -15.55 4.06 -14.87
C TYR A 74 -14.03 4.08 -14.97
N ASP A 75 -13.41 5.21 -14.67
CA ASP A 75 -11.97 5.29 -14.48
C ASP A 75 -11.65 4.95 -13.03
N VAL A 76 -10.87 3.90 -12.83
CA VAL A 76 -10.38 3.46 -11.53
C VAL A 76 -8.94 3.93 -11.39
N TRP A 77 -8.69 4.74 -10.37
CA TRP A 77 -7.41 5.38 -10.11
C TRP A 77 -6.73 4.79 -8.90
N GLU A 78 -5.41 4.64 -8.99
CA GLU A 78 -4.54 4.18 -7.93
C GLU A 78 -3.22 4.96 -7.94
N LEU A 79 -2.48 4.92 -6.82
CA LEU A 79 -1.12 5.42 -6.80
C LEU A 79 -0.19 4.50 -7.59
N PRO A 80 0.83 5.07 -8.26
CA PRO A 80 1.84 4.28 -8.97
C PRO A 80 2.66 3.40 -8.01
N PRO A 81 3.49 2.47 -8.52
CA PRO A 81 4.47 1.76 -7.70
C PRO A 81 5.34 2.71 -6.86
N ASN A 82 5.81 2.32 -5.75
CA ASN A 82 6.04 0.98 -5.15
C ASN A 82 4.81 0.32 -4.49
N GLY A 83 3.64 0.99 -4.47
CA GLY A 83 2.38 0.44 -4.01
C GLY A 83 1.77 -0.58 -4.98
N HIS A 84 1.08 -1.58 -4.44
CA HIS A 84 0.46 -2.60 -5.28
C HIS A 84 -0.94 -2.24 -5.81
N GLY A 85 -1.37 -0.98 -5.78
CA GLY A 85 -2.61 -0.53 -6.40
C GLY A 85 -2.74 -0.92 -7.87
N ILE A 86 -1.62 -0.99 -8.55
CA ILE A 86 -1.55 -1.48 -9.94
C ILE A 86 -2.10 -2.91 -10.11
N VAL A 87 -2.11 -3.77 -9.07
CA VAL A 87 -2.71 -5.12 -9.12
C VAL A 87 -4.20 -5.03 -9.44
N ALA A 88 -4.91 -4.13 -8.77
CA ALA A 88 -6.33 -3.91 -9.04
C ALA A 88 -6.55 -3.44 -10.48
N LEU A 89 -5.73 -2.52 -10.97
CA LEU A 89 -5.80 -2.01 -12.34
C LEU A 89 -5.49 -3.09 -13.37
N MET A 90 -4.46 -3.91 -13.14
CA MET A 90 -4.12 -5.06 -14.01
C MET A 90 -5.26 -6.09 -14.04
N ALA A 91 -5.80 -6.44 -12.86
CA ALA A 91 -6.92 -7.38 -12.79
C ALA A 91 -8.15 -6.86 -13.54
N LEU A 92 -8.49 -5.58 -13.39
CA LEU A 92 -9.59 -4.95 -14.14
C LEU A 92 -9.33 -4.94 -15.66
N ASN A 93 -8.09 -4.68 -16.10
CA ASN A 93 -7.72 -4.76 -17.51
C ASN A 93 -7.87 -6.18 -18.08
N ILE A 94 -7.51 -7.20 -17.30
CA ILE A 94 -7.73 -8.59 -17.69
C ILE A 94 -9.24 -8.87 -17.80
N LEU A 95 -10.02 -8.42 -16.80
CA LEU A 95 -11.45 -8.70 -16.71
C LEU A 95 -12.29 -7.98 -17.77
N LYS A 96 -11.91 -6.78 -18.18
CA LYS A 96 -12.72 -5.99 -19.15
C LYS A 96 -12.88 -6.66 -20.52
N GLY A 97 -11.98 -7.56 -20.87
CA GLY A 97 -12.05 -8.30 -22.13
C GLY A 97 -12.87 -9.60 -22.08
N PHE A 98 -13.52 -9.90 -20.95
CA PHE A 98 -14.53 -10.94 -20.89
C PHE A 98 -15.92 -10.33 -21.04
N ASP A 99 -16.75 -11.02 -21.85
CA ASP A 99 -18.19 -10.73 -21.90
C ASP A 99 -18.85 -10.97 -20.54
N SER A 100 -20.08 -10.46 -20.39
CA SER A 100 -20.91 -10.74 -19.22
C SER A 100 -21.07 -12.25 -19.03
N CYS A 101 -21.10 -12.70 -17.80
CA CYS A 101 -21.20 -14.15 -17.52
C CYS A 101 -22.62 -14.70 -17.63
N ASP A 102 -23.56 -13.96 -18.25
CA ASP A 102 -24.94 -14.35 -18.57
C ASP A 102 -25.67 -15.15 -17.46
N GLY A 103 -25.47 -14.72 -16.21
CA GLY A 103 -26.06 -15.34 -15.02
C GLY A 103 -25.24 -16.47 -14.39
N ASP A 104 -24.11 -16.90 -14.98
CA ASP A 104 -23.21 -17.86 -14.35
C ASP A 104 -22.32 -17.18 -13.29
N ALA A 105 -22.80 -17.13 -12.06
CA ALA A 105 -22.11 -16.54 -10.93
C ALA A 105 -20.78 -17.27 -10.61
N ALA A 106 -20.71 -18.58 -10.81
CA ALA A 106 -19.50 -19.36 -10.56
C ALA A 106 -18.40 -19.01 -11.57
N LEU A 107 -18.75 -18.89 -12.84
CA LEU A 107 -17.82 -18.45 -13.88
C LEU A 107 -17.36 -17.01 -13.65
N PHE A 108 -18.26 -16.13 -13.20
CA PHE A 108 -17.94 -14.75 -12.88
C PHE A 108 -16.91 -14.67 -11.74
N CYS A 109 -17.17 -15.35 -10.62
CA CYS A 109 -16.23 -15.42 -9.50
C CYS A 109 -14.89 -16.06 -9.90
N HIS A 110 -14.93 -17.13 -10.69
CA HIS A 110 -13.72 -17.80 -11.21
C HIS A 110 -12.85 -16.82 -11.99
N ARG A 111 -13.41 -16.09 -12.95
CA ARG A 111 -12.66 -15.11 -13.76
C ARG A 111 -12.05 -14.00 -12.90
N GLN A 112 -12.78 -13.49 -11.90
CA GLN A 112 -12.26 -12.48 -10.96
C GLN A 112 -11.07 -13.03 -10.18
N ILE A 113 -11.20 -14.20 -9.57
CA ILE A 113 -10.13 -14.82 -8.80
C ILE A 113 -8.89 -15.06 -9.67
N GLU A 114 -9.06 -15.62 -10.87
CA GLU A 114 -7.93 -15.89 -11.75
C GLU A 114 -7.24 -14.59 -12.24
N ALA A 115 -8.00 -13.55 -12.58
CA ALA A 115 -7.44 -12.27 -12.97
C ALA A 115 -6.59 -11.64 -11.85
N VAL A 116 -7.11 -11.65 -10.61
CA VAL A 116 -6.39 -11.15 -9.43
C VAL A 116 -5.13 -11.99 -9.16
N LYS A 117 -5.20 -13.31 -9.26
CA LYS A 117 -4.03 -14.20 -9.09
C LYS A 117 -2.93 -13.92 -10.11
N LEU A 118 -3.28 -13.71 -11.37
CA LEU A 118 -2.34 -13.38 -12.43
C LEU A 118 -1.70 -11.99 -12.17
N ALA A 119 -2.50 -11.00 -11.81
CA ALA A 119 -2.01 -9.67 -11.50
C ALA A 119 -1.07 -9.66 -10.29
N PHE A 120 -1.35 -10.46 -9.25
CA PHE A 120 -0.43 -10.61 -8.12
C PHE A 120 0.85 -11.35 -8.49
N ALA A 121 0.79 -12.37 -9.34
CA ALA A 121 2.00 -13.07 -9.79
C ALA A 121 2.96 -12.11 -10.50
N ASP A 122 2.45 -11.28 -11.40
CA ASP A 122 3.24 -10.25 -12.08
C ASP A 122 3.75 -9.18 -11.11
N CYS A 123 2.91 -8.79 -10.17
CA CYS A 123 3.27 -7.79 -9.17
C CYS A 123 4.44 -8.26 -8.27
N PHE A 124 4.43 -9.51 -7.83
CA PHE A 124 5.51 -10.05 -7.02
C PHE A 124 6.83 -10.19 -7.80
N GLU A 125 6.76 -10.37 -9.10
CA GLU A 125 7.93 -10.48 -9.96
C GLU A 125 8.53 -9.10 -10.30
N TYR A 126 7.68 -8.12 -10.65
CA TYR A 126 8.10 -6.88 -11.29
C TYR A 126 8.00 -5.64 -10.42
N LEU A 127 7.25 -5.66 -9.29
CA LEU A 127 6.99 -4.45 -8.50
C LEU A 127 8.04 -4.19 -7.44
N SER A 128 8.54 -2.96 -7.45
CA SER A 128 9.50 -2.44 -6.48
C SER A 128 9.43 -0.90 -6.44
N ASP A 129 10.42 -0.27 -5.84
CA ASP A 129 10.72 1.14 -6.08
C ASP A 129 10.87 1.38 -7.59
N PRO A 130 10.14 2.35 -8.19
CA PRO A 130 10.17 2.58 -9.64
C PRO A 130 11.58 2.73 -10.25
N ARG A 131 12.55 3.22 -9.46
CA ARG A 131 13.95 3.37 -9.89
C ARG A 131 14.68 2.04 -10.12
N TYR A 132 14.10 0.92 -9.68
CA TYR A 132 14.68 -0.42 -9.75
C TYR A 132 13.81 -1.40 -10.54
N MET A 133 12.70 -0.93 -11.12
CA MET A 133 11.82 -1.77 -11.95
C MET A 133 12.37 -1.86 -13.36
N ASP A 134 12.43 -3.08 -13.90
CA ASP A 134 12.84 -3.35 -15.29
C ASP A 134 11.67 -3.24 -16.29
N VAL A 135 10.43 -3.18 -15.78
CA VAL A 135 9.20 -3.11 -16.56
C VAL A 135 8.44 -1.84 -16.21
N SER A 136 8.01 -1.09 -17.21
CA SER A 136 7.26 0.16 -16.97
C SER A 136 5.82 -0.11 -16.55
N VAL A 137 5.22 0.86 -15.85
CA VAL A 137 3.81 0.82 -15.45
C VAL A 137 2.89 0.75 -16.67
N GLU A 138 3.22 1.50 -17.73
CA GLU A 138 2.47 1.51 -18.97
C GLU A 138 2.46 0.13 -19.65
N ALA A 139 3.60 -0.58 -19.62
CA ALA A 139 3.69 -1.93 -20.16
C ALA A 139 2.80 -2.92 -19.38
N LEU A 140 2.84 -2.85 -18.03
CA LEU A 140 2.00 -3.69 -17.16
C LEU A 140 0.50 -3.39 -17.32
N LEU A 141 0.13 -2.14 -17.60
CA LEU A 141 -1.26 -1.71 -17.81
C LEU A 141 -1.68 -1.71 -19.28
N SER A 142 -0.83 -2.18 -20.21
CA SER A 142 -1.19 -2.22 -21.63
C SER A 142 -2.30 -3.22 -21.92
N GLU A 143 -3.15 -2.92 -22.91
CA GLU A 143 -4.19 -3.84 -23.36
C GLU A 143 -3.61 -5.12 -23.97
N GLU A 144 -2.46 -4.99 -24.65
CA GLU A 144 -1.76 -6.14 -25.21
C GLU A 144 -1.35 -7.13 -24.11
N TYR A 145 -0.74 -6.64 -23.05
CA TYR A 145 -0.35 -7.47 -21.91
C TYR A 145 -1.57 -8.08 -21.22
N ALA A 146 -2.60 -7.29 -20.96
CA ALA A 146 -3.85 -7.78 -20.40
C ALA A 146 -4.48 -8.89 -21.24
N ALA A 147 -4.46 -8.76 -22.58
CA ALA A 147 -4.96 -9.78 -23.49
C ALA A 147 -4.13 -11.06 -23.44
N GLN A 148 -2.80 -10.97 -23.29
CA GLN A 148 -1.92 -12.14 -23.11
C GLN A 148 -2.25 -12.86 -21.81
N ARG A 149 -2.39 -12.14 -20.72
CA ARG A 149 -2.72 -12.72 -19.40
C ARG A 149 -4.12 -13.33 -19.39
N ARG A 150 -5.10 -12.69 -20.02
CA ARG A 150 -6.48 -13.18 -20.16
C ARG A 150 -6.55 -14.55 -20.83
N LYS A 151 -5.71 -14.83 -21.83
CA LYS A 151 -5.66 -16.13 -22.52
C LYS A 151 -5.27 -17.29 -21.60
N LEU A 152 -4.62 -17.02 -20.47
CA LEU A 152 -4.26 -18.04 -19.48
C LEU A 152 -5.46 -18.48 -18.63
N ILE A 153 -6.53 -17.69 -18.57
CA ILE A 153 -7.72 -17.99 -17.76
C ILE A 153 -8.60 -18.97 -18.54
N GLY A 154 -8.51 -20.24 -18.15
CA GLY A 154 -9.34 -21.32 -18.66
C GLY A 154 -10.51 -21.65 -17.73
N ARG A 155 -11.04 -22.88 -17.86
CA ARG A 155 -12.13 -23.37 -16.98
C ARG A 155 -11.66 -23.97 -15.67
N ARG A 156 -10.35 -24.16 -15.48
CA ARG A 156 -9.74 -24.71 -14.26
C ARG A 156 -8.90 -23.64 -13.56
N ALA A 157 -8.84 -23.73 -12.25
CA ALA A 157 -8.00 -22.86 -11.46
C ALA A 157 -6.52 -22.99 -11.84
N LEU A 158 -5.84 -21.87 -12.04
CA LEU A 158 -4.40 -21.81 -12.21
C LEU A 158 -3.72 -22.01 -10.85
N LEU A 159 -2.52 -22.57 -10.85
CA LEU A 159 -1.63 -22.56 -9.70
C LEU A 159 -0.58 -21.44 -9.93
N PRO A 160 -0.84 -20.19 -9.51
CA PRO A 160 0.21 -19.19 -9.49
C PRO A 160 1.19 -19.57 -8.38
N ALA A 161 2.46 -19.20 -8.52
CA ALA A 161 3.41 -19.34 -7.42
C ALA A 161 2.87 -18.60 -6.19
N ALA A 162 2.76 -19.30 -5.06
CA ALA A 162 2.08 -18.80 -3.89
C ALA A 162 2.96 -17.80 -3.12
N GLY A 163 2.39 -16.62 -2.85
CA GLY A 163 2.88 -15.74 -1.77
C GLY A 163 2.32 -16.18 -0.42
N THR A 164 3.03 -15.88 0.66
CA THR A 164 2.60 -16.19 2.03
C THR A 164 1.65 -15.11 2.54
N PRO A 165 0.39 -15.40 2.87
CA PRO A 165 -0.53 -14.39 3.39
C PRO A 165 -0.09 -13.91 4.77
N SER A 166 -0.07 -12.59 4.98
CA SER A 166 0.21 -11.96 6.27
C SER A 166 -1.04 -11.32 6.87
N ARG A 167 -1.17 -11.36 8.19
CA ARG A 167 -2.24 -10.67 8.93
C ARG A 167 -1.82 -9.20 9.10
N GLY A 168 -2.62 -8.25 8.59
CA GLY A 168 -2.33 -6.82 8.60
C GLY A 168 -3.15 -6.02 9.60
N GLY A 169 -2.58 -4.91 10.06
CA GLY A 169 -3.28 -3.86 10.80
C GLY A 169 -3.22 -2.56 10.00
N THR A 170 -4.26 -2.23 9.28
CA THR A 170 -4.35 -1.05 8.40
C THR A 170 -5.60 -0.25 8.75
N VAL A 171 -5.54 1.08 8.59
CA VAL A 171 -6.70 1.97 8.70
C VAL A 171 -6.86 2.72 7.39
N TYR A 172 -8.03 2.57 6.77
CA TYR A 172 -8.47 3.38 5.64
C TYR A 172 -9.53 4.38 6.11
N LEU A 173 -9.50 5.59 5.60
CA LEU A 173 -10.54 6.59 5.77
C LEU A 173 -10.82 7.33 4.46
N ALA A 174 -12.06 7.76 4.30
CA ALA A 174 -12.51 8.61 3.23
C ALA A 174 -13.25 9.81 3.80
N ALA A 175 -13.10 10.96 3.19
CA ALA A 175 -13.82 12.18 3.54
C ALA A 175 -14.19 12.97 2.28
N ALA A 176 -15.32 13.67 2.35
CA ALA A 176 -15.75 14.60 1.30
C ALA A 176 -16.39 15.82 1.95
N ASP A 177 -16.27 16.98 1.32
CA ASP A 177 -16.95 18.21 1.73
C ASP A 177 -18.10 18.58 0.77
N GLY A 178 -18.82 19.66 1.12
CA GLY A 178 -19.93 20.17 0.30
C GLY A 178 -19.49 20.89 -0.98
N GLU A 179 -18.22 21.17 -1.13
CA GLU A 179 -17.62 21.83 -2.31
C GLU A 179 -17.10 20.82 -3.33
N GLY A 180 -17.12 19.52 -2.98
CA GLY A 180 -16.71 18.42 -3.85
C GLY A 180 -15.26 18.02 -3.70
N SER A 181 -14.52 18.54 -2.71
CA SER A 181 -13.20 18.02 -2.35
C SER A 181 -13.33 16.65 -1.68
N MET A 182 -12.49 15.70 -2.08
CA MET A 182 -12.56 14.34 -1.57
C MET A 182 -11.17 13.81 -1.26
N VAL A 183 -11.06 13.03 -0.19
CA VAL A 183 -9.81 12.42 0.26
C VAL A 183 -9.97 10.91 0.38
N SER A 184 -9.02 10.19 -0.22
CA SER A 184 -8.80 8.77 -0.03
C SER A 184 -7.49 8.60 0.75
N PHE A 185 -7.56 8.17 2.00
CA PHE A 185 -6.42 8.14 2.91
C PHE A 185 -6.24 6.78 3.55
N ILE A 186 -5.01 6.29 3.58
CA ILE A 186 -4.68 5.01 4.18
C ILE A 186 -3.35 5.08 4.92
N GLN A 187 -3.28 4.45 6.09
CA GLN A 187 -2.05 4.30 6.87
C GLN A 187 -1.97 2.93 7.53
N SER A 188 -0.76 2.46 7.80
CA SER A 188 -0.55 1.11 8.32
C SER A 188 0.78 0.96 9.02
N ASN A 189 0.79 0.20 10.12
CA ASN A 189 2.00 -0.36 10.70
C ASN A 189 2.46 -1.65 9.99
N PHE A 190 1.76 -2.08 8.96
CA PHE A 190 1.88 -3.29 8.16
C PHE A 190 1.33 -4.51 8.89
N ARG A 191 2.09 -5.21 9.73
CA ARG A 191 1.61 -6.42 10.43
C ARG A 191 1.29 -6.10 11.89
N GLY A 192 0.04 -6.30 12.32
CA GLY A 192 -0.38 -6.10 13.70
C GLY A 192 -0.01 -4.73 14.26
N PHE A 193 0.74 -4.70 15.33
CA PHE A 193 1.28 -3.48 15.95
C PHE A 193 2.63 -3.02 15.34
N GLY A 194 2.94 -3.41 14.10
CA GLY A 194 4.21 -3.11 13.46
C GLY A 194 5.33 -3.97 14.05
N SER A 195 6.48 -3.34 14.33
CA SER A 195 7.62 -4.01 14.96
C SER A 195 7.40 -4.37 16.43
N GLY A 196 6.34 -3.85 17.06
CA GLY A 196 6.12 -3.92 18.50
C GLY A 196 7.03 -2.97 19.30
N LEU A 197 7.85 -2.17 18.63
CA LEU A 197 8.75 -1.21 19.25
C LEU A 197 8.11 0.17 19.27
N VAL A 198 8.09 0.79 20.45
CA VAL A 198 7.62 2.16 20.64
C VAL A 198 8.80 3.01 21.10
N VAL A 199 9.05 4.12 20.39
CA VAL A 199 10.10 5.08 20.76
C VAL A 199 9.74 5.73 22.10
N PRO A 200 10.58 5.63 23.13
CA PRO A 200 10.26 6.12 24.49
C PRO A 200 9.84 7.59 24.52
N SER A 201 8.83 7.90 25.33
CA SER A 201 8.30 9.26 25.54
C SER A 201 7.75 9.96 24.29
N THR A 202 7.52 9.22 23.20
CA THR A 202 6.92 9.78 21.97
C THR A 202 5.58 9.14 21.61
N GLY A 203 5.34 7.89 22.05
CA GLY A 203 4.19 7.11 21.60
C GLY A 203 4.27 6.68 20.14
N ILE A 204 5.39 6.92 19.44
CA ILE A 204 5.62 6.50 18.05
C ILE A 204 5.87 5.00 18.03
N SER A 205 4.99 4.25 17.38
CA SER A 205 5.17 2.83 17.08
C SER A 205 5.86 2.67 15.73
N LEU A 206 6.97 1.95 15.69
CA LEU A 206 7.69 1.71 14.45
C LEU A 206 7.01 0.60 13.66
N HIS A 207 6.68 0.86 12.39
CA HIS A 207 6.13 -0.14 11.48
C HIS A 207 7.18 -1.22 11.13
N ASN A 208 6.72 -2.36 10.63
CA ASN A 208 7.60 -3.45 10.19
C ASN A 208 7.59 -3.68 8.67
N ARG A 209 7.36 -2.62 7.88
CA ARG A 209 7.27 -2.65 6.42
C ARG A 209 8.53 -3.17 5.73
N GLY A 210 9.70 -2.99 6.33
CA GLY A 210 10.98 -3.47 5.80
C GLY A 210 11.02 -4.99 5.55
N CYS A 211 10.16 -5.79 6.21
CA CYS A 211 10.05 -7.21 5.91
C CYS A 211 9.40 -7.53 4.55
N SER A 212 8.95 -6.52 3.81
CA SER A 212 8.48 -6.68 2.42
C SER A 212 9.64 -6.80 1.42
N PHE A 213 10.86 -6.44 1.78
CA PHE A 213 12.03 -6.69 0.95
C PHE A 213 12.37 -8.18 0.89
N THR A 214 13.00 -8.60 -0.20
CA THR A 214 13.68 -9.89 -0.29
C THR A 214 15.18 -9.72 -0.08
N LEU A 215 15.86 -10.81 0.27
CA LEU A 215 17.34 -10.88 0.33
C LEU A 215 17.93 -11.50 -0.94
N ASP A 216 17.11 -11.91 -1.90
CA ASP A 216 17.57 -12.40 -3.20
C ASP A 216 18.10 -11.22 -4.01
N GLY A 217 19.39 -11.20 -4.24
CA GLY A 217 20.09 -10.13 -4.96
C GLY A 217 19.70 -9.99 -6.43
N ALA A 218 19.09 -11.01 -7.03
CA ALA A 218 18.61 -10.97 -8.42
C ALA A 218 17.20 -10.40 -8.54
N HIS A 219 16.47 -10.27 -7.44
CA HIS A 219 15.08 -9.82 -7.46
C HIS A 219 14.97 -8.30 -7.42
N VAL A 220 14.06 -7.72 -8.22
CA VAL A 220 13.83 -6.25 -8.29
C VAL A 220 13.50 -5.61 -6.95
N ASN A 221 12.91 -6.35 -5.99
CA ASN A 221 12.61 -5.88 -4.63
C ASN A 221 13.66 -6.30 -3.59
N CYS A 222 14.90 -6.61 -3.99
CA CYS A 222 15.99 -6.85 -3.05
C CYS A 222 16.28 -5.58 -2.24
N ILE A 223 16.57 -5.74 -0.94
CA ILE A 223 16.90 -4.61 -0.06
C ILE A 223 18.15 -3.87 -0.56
N ALA A 224 18.08 -2.54 -0.58
CA ALA A 224 19.19 -1.67 -0.93
C ALA A 224 19.09 -0.33 -0.19
N PRO A 225 20.20 0.41 0.00
CA PRO A 225 20.17 1.73 0.59
C PRO A 225 19.26 2.71 -0.17
N GLY A 226 18.47 3.51 0.55
CA GLY A 226 17.55 4.52 0.00
C GLY A 226 16.43 3.97 -0.87
N LYS A 227 16.16 2.66 -0.83
CA LYS A 227 15.14 1.99 -1.64
C LYS A 227 13.81 1.87 -0.89
N LYS A 228 12.71 2.16 -1.60
CA LYS A 228 11.35 1.94 -1.11
C LYS A 228 10.98 0.45 -1.24
N PRO A 229 10.42 -0.20 -0.20
CA PRO A 229 9.97 -1.59 -0.30
C PRO A 229 8.67 -1.70 -1.11
N TYR A 230 8.38 -2.89 -1.62
CA TYR A 230 7.05 -3.26 -2.05
C TYR A 230 6.02 -2.88 -0.97
N HIS A 231 4.97 -2.17 -1.35
CA HIS A 231 4.04 -1.55 -0.42
C HIS A 231 2.60 -1.96 -0.71
N THR A 232 1.82 -2.23 0.35
CA THR A 232 0.50 -2.84 0.28
C THR A 232 -0.66 -1.91 0.66
N ILE A 233 -0.46 -0.61 0.77
CA ILE A 233 -1.54 0.35 0.98
C ILE A 233 -1.93 1.01 -0.33
N ILE A 234 -3.23 1.04 -0.62
CA ILE A 234 -3.80 1.44 -1.91
C ILE A 234 -5.04 2.31 -1.68
N PRO A 235 -4.89 3.63 -1.61
CA PRO A 235 -6.02 4.56 -1.53
C PRO A 235 -6.58 4.78 -2.94
N GLY A 236 -7.65 4.05 -3.31
CA GLY A 236 -8.26 4.14 -4.62
C GLY A 236 -9.23 5.31 -4.78
N PHE A 237 -9.49 5.70 -6.02
CA PHE A 237 -10.47 6.72 -6.37
C PHE A 237 -11.22 6.36 -7.65
N LEU A 238 -12.51 6.69 -7.70
CA LEU A 238 -13.38 6.39 -8.83
C LEU A 238 -13.88 7.67 -9.48
N THR A 239 -13.78 7.75 -10.81
CA THR A 239 -14.40 8.81 -11.62
C THR A 239 -15.22 8.22 -12.75
N ARG A 240 -16.17 8.99 -13.25
CA ARG A 240 -16.93 8.67 -14.46
C ARG A 240 -17.08 9.91 -15.32
N GLU A 241 -16.72 9.82 -16.58
CA GLU A 241 -16.79 10.95 -17.53
C GLU A 241 -16.07 12.22 -16.99
N GLY A 242 -14.92 12.02 -16.34
CA GLY A 242 -14.13 13.09 -15.72
C GLY A 242 -14.70 13.66 -14.41
N LYS A 243 -15.85 13.17 -13.93
CA LYS A 243 -16.46 13.62 -12.67
C LYS A 243 -16.12 12.68 -11.54
N PRO A 244 -15.82 13.18 -10.32
CA PRO A 244 -15.56 12.34 -9.17
C PRO A 244 -16.83 11.58 -8.76
N ILE A 245 -16.68 10.29 -8.52
CA ILE A 245 -17.71 9.43 -7.90
C ILE A 245 -17.38 9.29 -6.42
N GLY A 246 -16.11 9.05 -6.08
CA GLY A 246 -15.67 9.01 -4.70
C GLY A 246 -14.42 8.18 -4.45
N PRO A 247 -13.83 8.36 -3.26
CA PRO A 247 -12.75 7.56 -2.77
C PRO A 247 -13.25 6.18 -2.34
N PHE A 248 -12.42 5.16 -2.53
CA PHE A 248 -12.68 3.81 -2.02
C PHE A 248 -11.38 3.15 -1.54
N GLY A 249 -11.51 2.14 -0.69
CA GLY A 249 -10.39 1.35 -0.23
C GLY A 249 -10.84 0.23 0.69
N VAL A 250 -10.00 -0.76 0.83
CA VAL A 250 -10.19 -1.89 1.73
C VAL A 250 -9.00 -2.06 2.65
N MET A 251 -9.19 -2.80 3.74
CA MET A 251 -8.16 -3.08 4.73
C MET A 251 -8.07 -4.59 4.93
N GLY A 252 -6.85 -5.12 4.99
CA GLY A 252 -6.66 -6.53 5.32
C GLY A 252 -5.59 -7.24 4.52
N ALA A 253 -4.34 -7.11 4.90
CA ALA A 253 -3.18 -7.79 4.34
C ALA A 253 -3.03 -7.56 2.82
N PHE A 254 -2.84 -8.63 2.04
CA PHE A 254 -2.77 -8.56 0.58
C PHE A 254 -4.15 -8.54 -0.10
N MET A 255 -5.24 -8.48 0.64
CA MET A 255 -6.61 -8.42 0.12
C MET A 255 -7.13 -6.98 -0.01
N GLN A 256 -6.23 -6.02 0.13
CA GLN A 256 -6.58 -4.59 -0.01
C GLN A 256 -6.89 -4.22 -1.44
#